data_53c36f4e35435a0a637dedd8901c645a
#
_entry.id   53c36f4e35435a0a637dedd8901c645a
#
_cell.length_a   1.000
_cell.length_b   1.000
_cell.length_c   1.000
_cell.angle_alpha   90.00
_cell.angle_beta   90.00
_cell.angle_gamma   90.00
#
_symmetry.space_group_name_H-M   'P 1'
#
loop_
_entity.id
_entity.type
_entity.pdbx_description
1 polymer ?
#
loop_
_entity_poly.entity_id
_entity_poly.type
_entity_poly.pdbx_seq_one_letter_code
_entity_poly.pdbx_strand_id
1 'polypeptide(L)'
;MELLSRVILAAALALIMWSAIWFWRKKTPIEPHHTPKALIVEGPYRVSRNPIYLALVMLTAASALGAGSVFGLFVTLALWRVLDTRFAAIEEELLKETFGGEAESYLAQTRRWI
;
A
#
# COMPACT_ATOMS: atom_id res chain seq x y z
N MET A 1 24.82 1.51 -0.29
CA MET A 1 23.51 1.35 0.35
C MET A 1 22.78 2.65 0.64
N GLU A 2 23.50 3.72 0.96
CA GLU A 2 22.84 5.01 1.25
C GLU A 2 22.05 5.56 0.07
N LEU A 3 22.61 5.50 -1.14
CA LEU A 3 21.91 5.99 -2.32
C LEU A 3 20.62 5.20 -2.59
N LEU A 4 20.71 3.87 -2.51
CA LEU A 4 19.54 2.99 -2.68
C LEU A 4 18.49 3.28 -1.61
N SER A 5 18.91 3.41 -0.35
CA SER A 5 18.03 3.75 0.76
C SER A 5 17.28 5.07 0.51
N ARG A 6 18.01 6.09 0.08
CA ARG A 6 17.41 7.41 -0.20
C ARG A 6 16.45 7.39 -1.38
N VAL A 7 16.77 6.64 -2.43
CA VAL A 7 15.88 6.49 -3.59
C VAL A 7 14.59 5.78 -3.19
N ILE A 8 14.68 4.71 -2.41
CA ILE A 8 13.51 3.97 -1.92
C ILE A 8 12.67 4.87 -1.01
N LEU A 9 13.32 5.63 -0.12
CA LEU A 9 12.64 6.56 0.78
C LEU A 9 11.87 7.62 0.00
N ALA A 10 12.51 8.24 -0.98
CA ALA A 10 11.88 9.26 -1.81
C ALA A 10 10.69 8.69 -2.60
N ALA A 11 10.85 7.50 -3.17
CA ALA A 11 9.78 6.82 -3.89
C ALA A 11 8.60 6.49 -2.97
N ALA A 12 8.87 6.04 -1.74
CA ALA A 12 7.83 5.74 -0.75
C ALA A 12 7.04 6.98 -0.36
N LEU A 13 7.74 8.09 -0.07
CA LEU A 13 7.08 9.36 0.27
C LEU A 13 6.24 9.89 -0.89
N ALA A 14 6.76 9.82 -2.11
CA ALA A 14 6.01 10.21 -3.30
C ALA A 14 4.75 9.36 -3.49
N LEU A 15 4.86 8.06 -3.25
CA LEU A 15 3.73 7.13 -3.37
C LEU A 15 2.66 7.42 -2.32
N ILE A 16 3.06 7.73 -1.08
CA ILE A 16 2.13 8.11 -0.01
C ILE A 16 1.39 9.40 -0.39
N MET A 17 2.10 10.42 -0.83
CA MET A 17 1.49 11.69 -1.23
C MET A 17 0.53 11.52 -2.40
N TRP A 18 0.93 10.76 -3.40
CA TRP A 18 0.09 10.49 -4.55
C TRP A 18 -1.20 9.76 -4.13
N SER A 19 -1.07 8.75 -3.29
CA SER A 19 -2.22 8.02 -2.76
C SER A 19 -3.13 8.91 -1.92
N ALA A 20 -2.56 9.74 -1.05
CA ALA A 20 -3.32 10.66 -0.21
C ALA A 20 -4.13 11.66 -1.04
N ILE A 21 -3.56 12.16 -2.12
CA ILE A 21 -4.26 13.06 -3.05
C ILE A 21 -5.50 12.38 -3.62
N TRP A 22 -5.41 11.11 -4.02
CA TRP A 22 -6.54 10.37 -4.55
C TRP A 22 -7.60 10.06 -3.49
N PHE A 23 -7.20 9.74 -2.25
CA PHE A 23 -8.16 9.60 -1.15
C PHE A 23 -8.90 10.91 -0.90
N TRP A 24 -8.18 12.01 -0.92
CA TRP A 24 -8.80 13.33 -0.74
C TRP A 24 -9.76 13.66 -1.89
N ARG A 25 -9.38 13.39 -3.14
CA ARG A 25 -10.23 13.60 -4.31
C ARG A 25 -11.50 12.76 -4.29
N LYS A 26 -11.40 11.52 -3.85
CA LYS A 26 -12.52 10.58 -3.76
C LYS A 26 -13.30 10.70 -2.47
N LYS A 27 -12.87 11.56 -1.55
CA LYS A 27 -13.51 11.80 -0.25
C LYS A 27 -13.74 10.52 0.55
N THR A 28 -12.76 9.62 0.54
CA THR A 28 -12.81 8.36 1.28
C THR A 28 -11.73 8.36 2.37
N PRO A 29 -12.00 7.74 3.54
CA PRO A 29 -11.02 7.70 4.61
C PRO A 29 -9.84 6.76 4.28
N ILE A 30 -8.66 7.09 4.84
CA ILE A 30 -7.44 6.29 4.66
C ILE A 30 -7.36 5.17 5.71
N GLU A 31 -8.20 5.22 6.73
CA GLU A 31 -8.16 4.30 7.88
C GLU A 31 -8.29 2.83 7.49
N PRO A 32 -7.39 1.94 7.99
CA PRO A 32 -7.48 0.51 7.75
C PRO A 32 -8.79 -0.08 8.30
N HIS A 33 -9.30 -1.11 7.63
CA HIS A 33 -10.54 -1.81 8.02
C HIS A 33 -11.77 -0.93 8.07
N HIS A 34 -11.69 0.29 7.57
CA HIS A 34 -12.83 1.19 7.48
C HIS A 34 -13.55 0.96 6.14
N THR A 35 -14.88 0.94 6.16
CA THR A 35 -15.66 0.77 4.93
C THR A 35 -15.40 1.96 4.00
N PRO A 36 -14.85 1.74 2.81
CA PRO A 36 -14.53 2.85 1.92
C PRO A 36 -15.80 3.45 1.31
N LYS A 37 -15.78 4.77 1.12
CA LYS A 37 -16.89 5.50 0.48
C LYS A 37 -16.79 5.47 -1.04
N ALA A 38 -15.60 5.21 -1.57
CA ALA A 38 -15.35 5.15 -3.01
C ALA A 38 -14.31 4.09 -3.33
N LEU A 39 -14.45 3.44 -4.47
CA LEU A 39 -13.45 2.53 -5.00
C LEU A 39 -12.46 3.35 -5.83
N ILE A 40 -11.21 3.40 -5.39
CA ILE A 40 -10.15 4.12 -6.10
C ILE A 40 -9.42 3.16 -7.00
N VAL A 41 -9.49 3.39 -8.31
CA VAL A 41 -8.82 2.55 -9.32
C VAL A 41 -7.82 3.33 -10.17
N GLU A 42 -7.74 4.65 -9.96
CA GLU A 42 -6.89 5.56 -10.72
C GLU A 42 -5.59 5.86 -9.97
N GLY A 43 -4.65 6.54 -10.65
CA GLY A 43 -3.38 6.96 -10.05
C GLY A 43 -2.54 5.78 -9.60
N PRO A 44 -2.03 5.79 -8.36
CA PRO A 44 -1.19 4.70 -7.86
C PRO A 44 -1.92 3.36 -7.79
N TYR A 45 -3.24 3.37 -7.74
CA TYR A 45 -4.06 2.16 -7.68
C TYR A 45 -4.12 1.40 -9.00
N ARG A 46 -3.58 1.94 -10.07
CA ARG A 46 -3.36 1.20 -11.32
C ARG A 46 -2.14 0.28 -11.23
N VAL A 47 -1.19 0.61 -10.37
CA VAL A 47 0.06 -0.12 -10.21
C VAL A 47 -0.05 -1.17 -9.11
N SER A 48 -0.68 -0.81 -7.99
CA SER A 48 -0.82 -1.67 -6.82
C SER A 48 -2.20 -1.47 -6.20
N ARG A 49 -2.79 -2.54 -5.69
CA ARG A 49 -4.03 -2.44 -4.93
C ARG A 49 -3.82 -1.80 -3.56
N ASN A 50 -2.59 -1.78 -3.07
CA ASN A 50 -2.25 -1.29 -1.74
C ASN A 50 -1.03 -0.37 -1.79
N PRO A 51 -1.12 0.78 -2.51
CA PRO A 51 0.05 1.65 -2.67
C PRO A 51 0.53 2.25 -1.35
N ILE A 52 -0.36 2.57 -0.41
CA ILE A 52 0.04 3.09 0.90
C ILE A 52 0.77 2.03 1.70
N TYR A 53 0.27 0.79 1.72
CA TYR A 53 0.94 -0.31 2.42
C TYR A 53 2.27 -0.65 1.76
N LEU A 54 2.33 -0.62 0.43
CA LEU A 54 3.58 -0.78 -0.30
C LEU A 54 4.60 0.29 0.13
N ALA A 55 4.15 1.54 0.25
CA ALA A 55 5.01 2.63 0.69
C ALA A 55 5.51 2.42 2.13
N LEU A 56 4.65 1.91 3.03
CA LEU A 56 5.05 1.61 4.41
C LEU A 56 6.14 0.54 4.45
N VAL A 57 6.00 -0.51 3.65
CA VAL A 57 7.02 -1.56 3.53
C VAL A 57 8.31 -0.98 2.96
N MET A 58 8.23 -0.12 1.96
CA MET A 58 9.37 0.57 1.37
C MET A 58 10.08 1.47 2.38
N LEU A 59 9.34 2.22 3.20
CA LEU A 59 9.92 3.06 4.25
C LEU A 59 10.71 2.23 5.26
N THR A 60 10.16 1.11 5.69
CA THR A 60 10.82 0.21 6.63
C THR A 60 12.08 -0.40 6.01
N ALA A 61 11.99 -0.85 4.75
CA ALA A 61 13.13 -1.39 4.03
C ALA A 61 14.23 -0.34 3.84
N ALA A 62 13.87 0.89 3.47
CA ALA A 62 14.81 1.98 3.31
C ALA A 62 15.56 2.28 4.62
N SER A 63 14.81 2.31 5.73
CA SER A 63 15.41 2.53 7.06
C SER A 63 16.38 1.43 7.42
N ALA A 64 16.03 0.16 7.15
CA ALA A 64 16.92 -0.99 7.41
C ALA A 64 18.18 -0.93 6.57
N LEU A 65 18.07 -0.60 5.28
CA LEU A 65 19.21 -0.49 4.37
C LEU A 65 20.12 0.68 4.77
N GLY A 66 19.54 1.83 5.12
CA GLY A 66 20.31 3.01 5.52
C GLY A 66 21.06 2.80 6.82
N ALA A 67 20.51 2.01 7.74
CA ALA A 67 21.16 1.65 9.00
C ALA A 67 22.10 0.44 8.88
N GLY A 68 22.11 -0.25 7.74
CA GLY A 68 22.87 -1.49 7.56
C GLY A 68 22.39 -2.61 8.48
N SER A 69 21.10 -2.65 8.77
CA SER A 69 20.51 -3.56 9.75
C SER A 69 19.89 -4.79 9.12
N VAL A 70 20.49 -5.95 9.34
CA VAL A 70 19.90 -7.24 8.93
C VAL A 70 18.61 -7.51 9.71
N PHE A 71 18.60 -7.19 11.01
CA PHE A 71 17.41 -7.31 11.83
C PHE A 71 16.26 -6.46 11.28
N GLY A 72 16.56 -5.24 10.83
CA GLY A 72 15.57 -4.36 10.19
C GLY A 72 14.96 -4.96 8.93
N LEU A 73 15.72 -5.74 8.16
CA LEU A 73 15.16 -6.43 7.00
C LEU A 73 14.17 -7.52 7.40
N PHE A 74 14.44 -8.24 8.49
CA PHE A 74 13.48 -9.20 9.04
C PHE A 74 12.21 -8.51 9.54
N VAL A 75 12.34 -7.35 10.18
CA VAL A 75 11.19 -6.54 10.61
C VAL A 75 10.36 -6.11 9.40
N THR A 76 11.02 -5.70 8.32
CA THR A 76 10.35 -5.33 7.07
C THR A 76 9.53 -6.50 6.50
N LEU A 77 10.10 -7.68 6.50
CA LEU A 77 9.42 -8.88 6.02
C LEU A 77 8.22 -9.22 6.90
N ALA A 78 8.36 -9.10 8.21
CA ALA A 78 7.27 -9.31 9.17
C ALA A 78 6.14 -8.30 8.96
N LEU A 79 6.48 -7.03 8.76
CA LEU A 79 5.51 -5.98 8.46
C LEU A 79 4.73 -6.29 7.18
N TRP A 80 5.44 -6.66 6.12
CA TRP A 80 4.81 -7.05 4.86
C TRP A 80 3.81 -8.19 5.08
N ARG A 81 4.22 -9.22 5.82
CA ARG A 81 3.35 -10.38 6.09
C ARG A 81 2.09 -9.98 6.85
N VAL A 82 2.23 -9.14 7.86
CA VAL A 82 1.09 -8.65 8.65
C VAL A 82 0.14 -7.83 7.77
N LEU A 83 0.67 -6.91 6.98
CA LEU A 83 -0.13 -6.08 6.08
C LEU A 83 -0.83 -6.94 5.02
N ASP A 84 -0.15 -7.95 4.49
CA ASP A 84 -0.71 -8.85 3.49
C ASP A 84 -1.89 -9.66 4.03
N THR A 85 -1.74 -10.25 5.21
CA THR A 85 -2.72 -11.19 5.76
C THR A 85 -3.78 -10.55 6.65
N ARG A 86 -3.43 -9.50 7.39
CA ARG A 86 -4.32 -8.89 8.39
C ARG A 86 -5.00 -7.61 7.91
N PHE A 87 -4.48 -6.97 6.90
CA PHE A 87 -5.02 -5.73 6.38
C PHE A 87 -5.46 -5.86 4.92
N ALA A 88 -4.56 -6.13 4.00
CA ALA A 88 -4.88 -6.17 2.58
C ALA A 88 -5.95 -7.21 2.25
N ALA A 89 -5.82 -8.43 2.79
CA ALA A 89 -6.77 -9.50 2.51
C ALA A 89 -8.18 -9.16 3.04
N ILE A 90 -8.26 -8.57 4.23
CA ILE A 90 -9.53 -8.18 4.86
C ILE A 90 -10.16 -7.02 4.07
N GLU A 91 -9.36 -6.05 3.67
CA GLU A 91 -9.84 -4.91 2.88
C GLU A 91 -10.35 -5.32 1.51
N GLU A 92 -9.75 -6.33 0.88
CA GLU A 92 -10.27 -6.89 -0.37
C GLU A 92 -11.68 -7.44 -0.19
N GLU A 93 -11.96 -8.12 0.91
CA GLU A 93 -13.31 -8.60 1.21
C GLU A 93 -14.29 -7.44 1.42
N LEU A 94 -13.86 -6.38 2.13
CA LEU A 94 -14.67 -5.18 2.31
C LEU A 94 -15.01 -4.51 0.98
N LEU A 95 -14.05 -4.44 0.06
CA LEU A 95 -14.27 -3.89 -1.27
C LEU A 95 -15.30 -4.70 -2.06
N LYS A 96 -15.20 -6.04 -2.02
CA LYS A 96 -16.16 -6.92 -2.69
C LYS A 96 -17.55 -6.77 -2.13
N GLU A 97 -17.68 -6.69 -0.80
CA GLU A 97 -18.97 -6.51 -0.13
C GLU A 97 -19.60 -5.15 -0.45
N THR A 98 -18.77 -4.09 -0.55
CA THR A 98 -19.23 -2.72 -0.74
C THR A 98 -19.54 -2.41 -2.21
N PHE A 99 -18.70 -2.85 -3.13
CA PHE A 99 -18.76 -2.47 -4.55
C PHE A 99 -19.10 -3.63 -5.50
N GLY A 100 -19.11 -4.88 -5.02
CA GLY A 100 -19.51 -6.04 -5.81
C GLY A 100 -18.66 -6.27 -7.06
N GLY A 101 -19.31 -6.40 -8.21
CA GLY A 101 -18.65 -6.71 -9.48
C GLY A 101 -17.61 -5.70 -9.93
N GLU A 102 -17.79 -4.42 -9.60
CA GLU A 102 -16.80 -3.37 -9.89
C GLU A 102 -15.49 -3.64 -9.15
N ALA A 103 -15.57 -4.03 -7.87
CA ALA A 103 -14.40 -4.39 -7.09
C ALA A 103 -13.75 -5.65 -7.62
N GLU A 104 -14.53 -6.68 -7.95
CA GLU A 104 -14.00 -7.93 -8.49
C GLU A 104 -13.23 -7.70 -9.79
N SER A 105 -13.75 -6.85 -10.68
CA SER A 105 -13.08 -6.48 -11.92
C SER A 105 -11.74 -5.79 -11.65
N TYR A 106 -11.71 -4.86 -10.72
CA TYR A 106 -10.49 -4.17 -10.32
C TYR A 106 -9.45 -5.15 -9.74
N LEU A 107 -9.88 -6.03 -8.83
CA LEU A 107 -9.00 -7.02 -8.21
C LEU A 107 -8.40 -7.99 -9.23
N ALA A 108 -9.13 -8.30 -10.29
CA ALA A 108 -8.63 -9.15 -11.37
C ALA A 108 -7.58 -8.44 -12.24
N GLN A 109 -7.66 -7.12 -12.39
CA GLN A 109 -6.78 -6.34 -13.27
C GLN A 109 -5.52 -5.84 -12.57
N THR A 110 -5.54 -5.65 -11.26
CA THR A 110 -4.46 -5.02 -10.51
C THR A 110 -3.99 -5.96 -9.41
N ARG A 111 -2.68 -6.16 -9.30
CA ARG A 111 -2.10 -7.03 -8.28
C ARG A 111 -2.15 -6.38 -6.91
N ARG A 112 -2.14 -7.22 -5.86
CA ARG A 112 -2.17 -6.74 -4.47
C ARG A 112 -1.00 -5.82 -4.15
N TRP A 113 0.21 -6.17 -4.58
CA TRP A 113 1.41 -5.38 -4.29
C TRP A 113 1.98 -4.64 -5.51
N ILE A 114 2.35 -5.36 -6.55
CA ILE A 114 2.93 -4.72 -7.73
C ILE A 114 2.81 -5.56 -9.00
#